data_1e0a37948b943092e956d8037183795b
#
_entry.id   1e0a37948b943092e956d8037183795b
#
_cell.length_a   1.000
_cell.length_b   1.000
_cell.length_c   1.000
_cell.angle_alpha   90.00
_cell.angle_beta   90.00
_cell.angle_gamma   90.00
#
_symmetry.space_group_name_H-M   'P 1'
#
loop_
_entity.id
_entity.type
_entity.pdbx_description
1 polymer ?
#
loop_
_entity_poly.entity_id
_entity_poly.type
_entity_poly.pdbx_seq_one_letter_code
_entity_poly.pdbx_strand_id
1 'polypeptide(L)'
;MKYNRPRGTVDITPENSEKWIEMEQLLRTVAANYNVKEMRTPIFEHTELFSRAVGDTTDVVTKEMYTFKDKGDRSLTLRPEGTAGIARAYVEDKMYALPEKLQKIYYMGPMFRYERPQNGRQRQFHQFGVEMLGVESPYVDVECMLMAVTIVEALGIKNIKLHINSLGDDESRTAYREALKDHFRPVLNDLCEDCQARFEKNPLRILDCKVDAKNPVMASAPRTIDYLSEKAKAHFDKV
;
A
#
# COMPACT_ATOMS: atom_id res chain seq x y z
N MET A 1 37.65 -2.16 5.41
CA MET A 1 36.83 -2.88 6.43
C MET A 1 36.40 -4.21 5.88
N LYS A 2 36.36 -5.26 6.71
CA LYS A 2 35.92 -6.60 6.31
C LYS A 2 34.38 -6.70 6.21
N TYR A 3 33.66 -5.83 6.94
CA TYR A 3 32.20 -5.81 7.01
C TYR A 3 31.68 -4.39 6.73
N ASN A 4 30.73 -4.29 5.81
CA ASN A 4 30.00 -3.07 5.46
C ASN A 4 28.52 -3.34 5.66
N ARG A 5 27.73 -2.28 5.82
CA ARG A 5 26.27 -2.40 5.83
C ARG A 5 25.76 -3.01 4.52
N PRO A 6 24.70 -3.81 4.54
CA PRO A 6 24.10 -4.35 3.32
C PRO A 6 23.64 -3.24 2.37
N ARG A 7 23.75 -3.50 1.07
CA ARG A 7 23.31 -2.56 0.05
C ARG A 7 21.81 -2.25 0.20
N GLY A 8 21.45 -0.98 0.18
CA GLY A 8 20.05 -0.53 0.32
C GLY A 8 19.62 -0.43 1.79
N THR A 9 20.57 -0.38 2.72
CA THR A 9 20.31 -0.04 4.12
C THR A 9 21.11 1.19 4.52
N VAL A 10 20.64 1.91 5.54
CA VAL A 10 21.26 3.13 6.06
C VAL A 10 21.28 3.05 7.58
N ASP A 11 22.40 3.46 8.18
CA ASP A 11 22.48 3.66 9.62
C ASP A 11 21.92 5.04 9.97
N ILE A 12 21.07 5.11 10.96
CA ILE A 12 20.60 6.37 11.55
C ILE A 12 21.59 6.70 12.66
N THR A 13 22.57 7.54 12.33
CA THR A 13 23.63 7.96 13.26
C THR A 13 23.11 9.00 14.27
N PRO A 14 23.82 9.25 15.38
CA PRO A 14 23.44 10.30 16.34
C PRO A 14 23.21 11.68 15.69
N GLU A 15 23.98 12.02 14.66
CA GLU A 15 23.83 13.26 13.89
C GLU A 15 22.47 13.42 13.22
N ASN A 16 21.85 12.30 12.81
CA ASN A 16 20.57 12.28 12.08
C ASN A 16 19.40 11.80 12.94
N SER A 17 19.69 11.19 14.11
CA SER A 17 18.63 10.58 14.94
C SER A 17 17.67 11.60 15.53
N GLU A 18 18.11 12.82 15.81
CA GLU A 18 17.24 13.89 16.33
C GLU A 18 16.11 14.23 15.34
N LYS A 19 16.41 14.34 14.05
CA LYS A 19 15.42 14.59 13.00
C LYS A 19 14.38 13.44 12.89
N TRP A 20 14.84 12.20 13.10
CA TRP A 20 13.94 11.05 13.14
C TRP A 20 13.01 11.09 14.33
N ILE A 21 13.55 11.42 15.52
CA ILE A 21 12.76 11.55 16.76
C ILE A 21 11.72 12.66 16.62
N GLU A 22 12.10 13.82 16.09
CA GLU A 22 11.18 14.94 15.84
C GLU A 22 10.05 14.55 14.89
N MET A 23 10.38 13.89 13.76
CA MET A 23 9.39 13.41 12.81
C MET A 23 8.45 12.37 13.44
N GLU A 24 8.99 11.38 14.16
CA GLU A 24 8.18 10.38 14.84
C GLU A 24 7.27 11.00 15.92
N GLN A 25 7.75 12.00 16.65
CA GLN A 25 6.95 12.70 17.66
C GLN A 25 5.80 13.49 17.01
N LEU A 26 6.06 14.15 15.88
CA LEU A 26 5.03 14.84 15.10
C LEU A 26 3.96 13.86 14.63
N LEU A 27 4.35 12.71 14.06
CA LEU A 27 3.42 11.67 13.60
C LEU A 27 2.54 11.15 14.74
N ARG A 28 3.12 10.90 15.93
CA ARG A 28 2.38 10.48 17.13
C ARG A 28 1.42 11.56 17.60
N THR A 29 1.83 12.82 17.55
CA THR A 29 0.98 13.94 17.94
C THR A 29 -0.23 14.07 17.02
N VAL A 30 -0.03 14.00 15.71
CA VAL A 30 -1.15 14.00 14.75
C VAL A 30 -2.05 12.80 14.98
N ALA A 31 -1.50 11.59 15.13
CA ALA A 31 -2.29 10.38 15.41
C ALA A 31 -3.16 10.54 16.66
N ALA A 32 -2.61 11.11 17.73
CA ALA A 32 -3.34 11.37 18.97
C ALA A 32 -4.51 12.34 18.75
N ASN A 33 -4.32 13.41 17.97
CA ASN A 33 -5.36 14.40 17.65
C ASN A 33 -6.53 13.78 16.86
N TYR A 34 -6.27 12.76 16.06
CA TYR A 34 -7.30 11.99 15.34
C TYR A 34 -7.82 10.77 16.14
N ASN A 35 -7.39 10.61 17.41
CA ASN A 35 -7.71 9.45 18.25
C ASN A 35 -7.32 8.10 17.61
N VAL A 36 -6.22 8.07 16.86
CA VAL A 36 -5.65 6.86 16.23
C VAL A 36 -4.62 6.26 17.19
N LYS A 37 -4.71 4.96 17.50
CA LYS A 37 -3.88 4.28 18.50
C LYS A 37 -2.75 3.49 17.82
N GLU A 38 -1.58 3.44 18.47
CA GLU A 38 -0.46 2.66 17.96
C GLU A 38 -0.70 1.16 18.11
N MET A 39 -0.43 0.41 17.04
CA MET A 39 -0.30 -1.04 17.07
C MET A 39 1.07 -1.44 16.49
N ARG A 40 1.75 -2.35 17.17
CA ARG A 40 3.03 -2.91 16.74
C ARG A 40 2.88 -4.38 16.46
N THR A 41 3.10 -4.77 15.21
CA THR A 41 3.10 -6.17 14.78
C THR A 41 4.53 -6.69 14.65
N PRO A 42 4.76 -8.01 14.63
CA PRO A 42 6.06 -8.59 14.36
C PRO A 42 6.70 -8.06 13.07
N ILE A 43 8.03 -8.03 13.04
CA ILE A 43 8.80 -7.63 11.84
C ILE A 43 8.78 -8.72 10.77
N PHE A 44 8.51 -9.95 11.14
CA PHE A 44 8.35 -11.08 10.22
C PHE A 44 7.08 -11.85 10.52
N GLU A 45 6.48 -12.39 9.50
CA GLU A 45 5.22 -13.14 9.52
C GLU A 45 5.34 -14.38 8.64
N HIS A 46 4.35 -15.27 8.67
CA HIS A 46 4.23 -16.35 7.70
C HIS A 46 4.13 -15.77 6.28
N THR A 47 4.89 -16.33 5.34
CA THR A 47 4.95 -15.87 3.95
C THR A 47 3.57 -15.79 3.30
N GLU A 48 2.71 -16.75 3.60
CA GLU A 48 1.34 -16.86 3.06
C GLU A 48 0.47 -15.64 3.40
N LEU A 49 0.73 -14.99 4.54
CA LEU A 49 0.00 -13.78 4.92
C LEU A 49 0.18 -12.68 3.87
N PHE A 50 1.42 -12.45 3.44
CA PHE A 50 1.71 -11.41 2.45
C PHE A 50 1.29 -11.81 1.05
N SER A 51 1.48 -13.06 0.64
CA SER A 51 1.01 -13.57 -0.65
C SER A 51 -0.49 -13.35 -0.81
N ARG A 52 -1.27 -13.65 0.21
CA ARG A 52 -2.72 -13.46 0.21
C ARG A 52 -3.14 -11.99 0.25
N ALA A 53 -2.50 -11.18 1.10
CA ALA A 53 -2.93 -9.79 1.34
C ALA A 53 -2.50 -8.83 0.22
N VAL A 54 -1.26 -8.97 -0.27
CA VAL A 54 -0.68 -8.10 -1.31
C VAL A 54 -1.05 -8.58 -2.71
N GLY A 55 -1.31 -9.87 -2.87
CA GLY A 55 -1.68 -10.54 -4.12
C GLY A 55 -0.50 -11.18 -4.84
N ASP A 56 -0.68 -12.45 -5.21
CA ASP A 56 0.35 -13.34 -5.78
C ASP A 56 0.97 -12.84 -7.09
N THR A 57 0.32 -11.89 -7.78
CA THR A 57 0.77 -11.34 -9.07
C THR A 57 1.54 -10.03 -8.94
N THR A 58 1.70 -9.50 -7.72
CA THR A 58 2.41 -8.24 -7.52
C THR A 58 3.92 -8.42 -7.55
N ASP A 59 4.67 -7.39 -7.99
CA ASP A 59 6.13 -7.45 -7.98
C ASP A 59 6.67 -7.59 -6.55
N VAL A 60 5.99 -7.02 -5.56
CA VAL A 60 6.34 -7.17 -4.15
C VAL A 60 6.40 -8.64 -3.75
N VAL A 61 5.34 -9.40 -4.05
CA VAL A 61 5.27 -10.83 -3.70
C VAL A 61 6.19 -11.68 -4.56
N THR A 62 6.25 -11.42 -5.86
CA THR A 62 6.99 -12.28 -6.80
C THR A 62 8.50 -12.08 -6.80
N LYS A 63 8.98 -10.86 -6.46
CA LYS A 63 10.39 -10.47 -6.68
C LYS A 63 11.05 -9.75 -5.50
N GLU A 64 10.26 -9.16 -4.57
CA GLU A 64 10.82 -8.18 -3.63
C GLU A 64 10.74 -8.63 -2.15
N MET A 65 10.12 -9.76 -1.84
CA MET A 65 10.07 -10.26 -0.47
C MET A 65 11.40 -10.86 -0.01
N TYR A 66 11.79 -10.58 1.23
CA TYR A 66 12.85 -11.27 1.94
C TYR A 66 12.27 -12.48 2.68
N THR A 67 12.31 -13.63 2.04
CA THR A 67 11.75 -14.87 2.55
C THR A 67 12.85 -15.82 2.98
N PHE A 68 12.65 -16.49 4.12
CA PHE A 68 13.58 -17.47 4.68
C PHE A 68 12.81 -18.57 5.43
N LYS A 69 13.47 -19.68 5.69
CA LYS A 69 12.93 -20.75 6.53
C LYS A 69 13.48 -20.63 7.94
N ASP A 70 12.64 -20.86 8.92
CA ASP A 70 13.07 -21.00 10.32
C ASP A 70 13.59 -22.42 10.60
N LYS A 71 14.02 -22.68 11.84
CA LYS A 71 14.52 -24.01 12.25
C LYS A 71 13.48 -25.12 12.18
N GLY A 72 12.20 -24.78 12.12
CA GLY A 72 11.08 -25.69 11.96
C GLY A 72 10.61 -25.84 10.51
N ASP A 73 11.42 -25.40 9.53
CA ASP A 73 11.14 -25.42 8.08
C ASP A 73 9.90 -24.59 7.66
N ARG A 74 9.42 -23.67 8.51
CA ARG A 74 8.32 -22.77 8.21
C ARG A 74 8.81 -21.60 7.39
N SER A 75 8.06 -21.24 6.33
CA SER A 75 8.38 -20.10 5.49
C SER A 75 7.96 -18.79 6.15
N LEU A 76 8.93 -17.93 6.42
CA LEU A 76 8.76 -16.63 7.02
C LEU A 76 9.26 -15.53 6.08
N THR A 77 8.66 -14.36 6.18
CA THR A 77 9.00 -13.19 5.34
C THR A 77 9.13 -11.95 6.22
N LEU A 78 10.20 -11.18 6.02
CA LEU A 78 10.28 -9.83 6.58
C LEU A 78 9.17 -8.97 5.98
N ARG A 79 8.42 -8.26 6.80
CA ARG A 79 7.24 -7.50 6.37
C ARG A 79 7.60 -6.48 5.28
N PRO A 80 7.00 -6.59 4.07
CA PRO A 80 7.20 -5.63 2.98
C PRO A 80 6.29 -4.40 3.10
N GLU A 81 5.29 -4.46 3.99
CA GLU A 81 4.28 -3.44 4.30
C GLU A 81 3.63 -3.76 5.67
N GLY A 82 2.79 -2.87 6.21
CA GLY A 82 2.23 -3.03 7.54
C GLY A 82 0.79 -3.52 7.59
N THR A 83 -0.01 -3.26 6.56
CA THR A 83 -1.46 -3.53 6.54
C THR A 83 -1.81 -5.00 6.81
N ALA A 84 -1.08 -5.93 6.18
CA ALA A 84 -1.33 -7.38 6.36
C ALA A 84 -1.14 -7.82 7.81
N GLY A 85 -0.10 -7.34 8.49
CA GLY A 85 0.16 -7.63 9.90
C GLY A 85 -0.95 -7.07 10.82
N ILE A 86 -1.40 -5.84 10.55
CA ILE A 86 -2.52 -5.23 11.28
C ILE A 86 -3.82 -6.00 11.05
N ALA A 87 -4.13 -6.36 9.81
CA ALA A 87 -5.33 -7.13 9.49
C ALA A 87 -5.32 -8.51 10.17
N ARG A 88 -4.17 -9.21 10.18
CA ARG A 88 -4.01 -10.46 10.90
C ARG A 88 -4.25 -10.28 12.40
N ALA A 89 -3.63 -9.28 13.03
CA ALA A 89 -3.81 -9.01 14.46
C ALA A 89 -5.26 -8.65 14.80
N TYR A 90 -5.91 -7.82 13.97
CA TYR A 90 -7.33 -7.47 14.13
C TYR A 90 -8.24 -8.71 14.19
N VAL A 91 -7.97 -9.70 13.33
CA VAL A 91 -8.74 -10.96 13.30
C VAL A 91 -8.35 -11.90 14.45
N GLU A 92 -7.05 -12.10 14.69
CA GLU A 92 -6.52 -13.02 15.70
C GLU A 92 -6.94 -12.62 17.11
N ASP A 93 -6.83 -11.32 17.43
CA ASP A 93 -7.22 -10.75 18.72
C ASP A 93 -8.72 -10.44 18.82
N LYS A 94 -9.50 -10.83 17.79
CA LYS A 94 -10.96 -10.62 17.74
C LYS A 94 -11.39 -9.18 17.96
N MET A 95 -10.60 -8.22 17.50
CA MET A 95 -10.90 -6.79 17.68
C MET A 95 -12.23 -6.37 17.05
N TYR A 96 -12.69 -7.09 16.02
CA TYR A 96 -14.03 -6.93 15.42
C TYR A 96 -15.19 -7.18 16.41
N ALA A 97 -14.94 -7.89 17.51
CA ALA A 97 -15.93 -8.19 18.54
C ALA A 97 -15.96 -7.15 19.67
N LEU A 98 -15.05 -6.18 19.67
CA LEU A 98 -15.03 -5.10 20.66
C LEU A 98 -16.29 -4.24 20.58
N PRO A 99 -16.72 -3.61 21.71
CA PRO A 99 -17.87 -2.70 21.71
C PRO A 99 -17.71 -1.53 20.73
N GLU A 100 -16.53 -0.95 20.68
CA GLU A 100 -16.18 0.10 19.72
C GLU A 100 -15.91 -0.56 18.36
N LYS A 101 -16.81 -0.33 17.41
CA LYS A 101 -16.73 -0.98 16.08
C LYS A 101 -15.64 -0.40 15.20
N LEU A 102 -15.46 0.92 15.24
CA LEU A 102 -14.41 1.58 14.48
C LEU A 102 -13.08 1.49 15.22
N GLN A 103 -12.17 0.69 14.73
CA GLN A 103 -10.80 0.62 15.21
C GLN A 103 -9.91 1.53 14.37
N LYS A 104 -9.35 2.57 14.99
CA LYS A 104 -8.42 3.52 14.37
C LYS A 104 -7.01 3.18 14.84
N ILE A 105 -6.20 2.66 13.94
CA ILE A 105 -4.90 2.10 14.26
C ILE A 105 -3.84 2.76 13.38
N TYR A 106 -2.69 3.13 13.96
CA TYR A 106 -1.50 3.42 13.18
C TYR A 106 -0.37 2.47 13.53
N TYR A 107 0.50 2.26 12.59
CA TYR A 107 1.78 1.59 12.79
C TYR A 107 2.91 2.48 12.29
N MET A 108 4.10 2.30 12.88
CA MET A 108 5.31 2.99 12.47
C MET A 108 6.50 2.06 12.66
N GLY A 109 7.36 1.96 11.65
CA GLY A 109 8.56 1.14 11.77
C GLY A 109 9.16 0.69 10.45
N PRO A 110 10.20 -0.16 10.51
CA PRO A 110 10.92 -0.63 9.34
C PRO A 110 10.10 -1.64 8.52
N MET A 111 10.21 -1.52 7.20
CA MET A 111 9.71 -2.44 6.18
C MET A 111 10.86 -2.86 5.27
N PHE A 112 10.70 -3.98 4.54
CA PHE A 112 11.78 -4.62 3.82
C PHE A 112 11.33 -5.05 2.41
N ARG A 113 11.98 -4.49 1.36
CA ARG A 113 11.74 -4.90 -0.03
C ARG A 113 13.05 -5.04 -0.79
N TYR A 114 13.22 -6.12 -1.51
CA TYR A 114 14.41 -6.36 -2.35
C TYR A 114 14.34 -5.54 -3.64
N GLU A 115 14.19 -4.22 -3.50
CA GLU A 115 14.20 -3.30 -4.63
C GLU A 115 15.63 -2.94 -5.07
N ARG A 116 15.74 -2.42 -6.30
CA ARG A 116 16.98 -1.78 -6.75
C ARG A 116 17.15 -0.46 -5.99
N PRO A 117 18.18 -0.31 -5.15
CA PRO A 117 18.38 0.91 -4.37
C PRO A 117 18.63 2.12 -5.28
N GLN A 118 17.92 3.20 -4.99
CA GLN A 118 18.06 4.51 -5.63
C GLN A 118 17.61 5.60 -4.65
N ASN A 119 17.71 6.88 -5.03
CA ASN A 119 17.21 7.98 -4.20
C ASN A 119 15.74 7.77 -3.86
N GLY A 120 15.41 7.79 -2.56
CA GLY A 120 14.06 7.57 -2.06
C GLY A 120 13.60 6.10 -2.02
N ARG A 121 14.45 5.13 -2.44
CA ARG A 121 14.13 3.70 -2.36
C ARG A 121 15.26 2.92 -1.74
N GLN A 122 14.99 2.39 -0.57
CA GLN A 122 15.89 1.53 0.19
C GLN A 122 15.31 0.13 0.33
N ARG A 123 16.15 -0.84 0.64
CA ARG A 123 15.73 -2.23 0.94
C ARG A 123 15.18 -2.39 2.34
N GLN A 124 15.67 -1.57 3.28
CA GLN A 124 15.04 -1.31 4.55
C GLN A 124 14.63 0.16 4.57
N PHE A 125 13.35 0.42 4.74
CA PHE A 125 12.76 1.76 4.79
C PHE A 125 11.73 1.83 5.92
N HIS A 126 11.28 3.00 6.29
CA HIS A 126 10.27 3.18 7.33
C HIS A 126 8.94 3.58 6.70
N GLN A 127 7.87 3.04 7.26
CA GLN A 127 6.51 3.46 6.97
C GLN A 127 5.82 3.95 8.25
N PHE A 128 5.03 4.97 8.09
CA PHE A 128 3.91 5.30 8.94
C PHE A 128 2.65 4.99 8.14
N GLY A 129 1.75 4.17 8.71
CA GLY A 129 0.50 3.80 8.06
C GLY A 129 -0.66 3.90 9.03
N VAL A 130 -1.84 4.14 8.50
CA VAL A 130 -3.10 4.24 9.26
C VAL A 130 -4.10 3.27 8.68
N GLU A 131 -4.75 2.51 9.55
CA GLU A 131 -5.80 1.57 9.21
C GLU A 131 -7.06 1.93 9.99
N MET A 132 -8.17 2.10 9.27
CA MET A 132 -9.50 2.33 9.81
C MET A 132 -10.35 1.10 9.55
N LEU A 133 -10.63 0.30 10.58
CA LEU A 133 -11.22 -1.02 10.45
C LEU A 133 -12.58 -1.10 11.14
N GLY A 134 -13.49 -1.91 10.59
CA GLY A 134 -14.74 -2.30 11.23
C GLY A 134 -15.98 -1.49 10.86
N VAL A 135 -15.85 -0.40 10.10
CA VAL A 135 -16.96 0.45 9.67
C VAL A 135 -16.81 0.84 8.20
N GLU A 136 -17.87 0.66 7.43
CA GLU A 136 -17.99 1.15 6.05
C GLU A 136 -18.66 2.54 6.07
N SER A 137 -17.86 3.61 5.92
CA SER A 137 -18.37 4.99 5.95
C SER A 137 -17.47 5.93 5.15
N PRO A 138 -18.03 6.79 4.27
CA PRO A 138 -17.25 7.77 3.52
C PRO A 138 -16.55 8.79 4.44
N TYR A 139 -17.10 9.06 5.63
CA TYR A 139 -16.47 9.95 6.60
C TYR A 139 -15.16 9.38 7.17
N VAL A 140 -15.04 8.06 7.25
CA VAL A 140 -13.81 7.39 7.68
C VAL A 140 -12.72 7.54 6.63
N ASP A 141 -13.08 7.44 5.34
CA ASP A 141 -12.15 7.66 4.23
C ASP A 141 -11.65 9.11 4.22
N VAL A 142 -12.58 10.08 4.38
CA VAL A 142 -12.24 11.51 4.47
C VAL A 142 -11.31 11.77 5.67
N GLU A 143 -11.59 11.21 6.84
CA GLU A 143 -10.75 11.39 8.04
C GLU A 143 -9.33 10.87 7.79
N CYS A 144 -9.19 9.70 7.16
CA CYS A 144 -7.89 9.12 6.81
C CYS A 144 -7.11 10.03 5.83
N MET A 145 -7.77 10.55 4.80
CA MET A 145 -7.17 11.47 3.84
C MET A 145 -6.77 12.81 4.47
N LEU A 146 -7.65 13.38 5.32
CA LEU A 146 -7.34 14.62 6.04
C LEU A 146 -6.16 14.44 7.00
N MET A 147 -6.07 13.29 7.67
CA MET A 147 -4.90 12.99 8.50
C MET A 147 -3.61 12.96 7.68
N ALA A 148 -3.63 12.36 6.48
CA ALA A 148 -2.47 12.36 5.59
C ALA A 148 -2.07 13.78 5.17
N VAL A 149 -3.03 14.63 4.80
CA VAL A 149 -2.79 16.04 4.47
C VAL A 149 -2.22 16.79 5.68
N THR A 150 -2.82 16.63 6.86
CA THR A 150 -2.36 17.24 8.12
C THR A 150 -0.90 16.89 8.42
N ILE A 151 -0.51 15.62 8.24
CA ILE A 151 0.87 15.17 8.45
C ILE A 151 1.81 15.89 7.48
N VAL A 152 1.48 15.92 6.19
CA VAL A 152 2.34 16.51 5.16
C VAL A 152 2.49 18.02 5.37
N GLU A 153 1.41 18.71 5.76
CA GLU A 153 1.44 20.15 6.10
C GLU A 153 2.27 20.41 7.36
N ALA A 154 2.11 19.59 8.40
CA ALA A 154 2.88 19.69 9.64
C ALA A 154 4.38 19.45 9.43
N LEU A 155 4.76 18.66 8.41
CA LEU A 155 6.14 18.51 7.96
C LEU A 155 6.66 19.71 7.13
N GLY A 156 5.84 20.75 6.94
CA GLY A 156 6.21 21.97 6.23
C GLY A 156 6.12 21.91 4.71
N ILE A 157 5.55 20.83 4.16
CA ILE A 157 5.33 20.71 2.71
C ILE A 157 4.11 21.55 2.32
N LYS A 158 4.29 22.45 1.35
CA LYS A 158 3.27 23.40 0.89
C LYS A 158 2.77 23.05 -0.51
N ASN A 159 1.62 23.65 -0.88
CA ASN A 159 1.01 23.48 -2.21
C ASN A 159 0.64 22.02 -2.54
N ILE A 160 0.09 21.32 -1.56
CA ILE A 160 -0.36 19.95 -1.69
C ILE A 160 -1.62 19.92 -2.58
N LYS A 161 -1.68 18.95 -3.50
CA LYS A 161 -2.90 18.58 -4.22
C LYS A 161 -3.28 17.16 -3.84
N LEU A 162 -4.47 16.99 -3.29
CA LEU A 162 -5.05 15.67 -3.05
C LEU A 162 -5.80 15.23 -4.32
N HIS A 163 -5.36 14.12 -4.91
CA HIS A 163 -6.07 13.45 -5.99
C HIS A 163 -6.72 12.21 -5.44
N ILE A 164 -8.03 12.11 -5.58
CA ILE A 164 -8.80 10.95 -5.13
C ILE A 164 -9.30 10.13 -6.32
N ASN A 165 -9.38 8.82 -6.13
CA ASN A 165 -9.95 7.88 -7.08
C ASN A 165 -10.60 6.74 -6.30
N SER A 166 -11.42 5.93 -6.96
CA SER A 166 -12.03 4.75 -6.36
C SER A 166 -11.86 3.55 -7.29
N LEU A 167 -11.53 2.40 -6.70
CA LEU A 167 -11.60 1.10 -7.39
C LEU A 167 -13.00 0.49 -7.30
N GLY A 168 -13.88 1.09 -6.50
CA GLY A 168 -15.22 0.60 -6.25
C GLY A 168 -15.26 -0.75 -5.53
N ASP A 169 -16.41 -1.36 -5.60
CA ASP A 169 -16.71 -2.70 -5.08
C ASP A 169 -16.39 -3.80 -6.12
N ASP A 170 -16.75 -5.04 -5.83
CA ASP A 170 -16.47 -6.17 -6.73
C ASP A 170 -17.19 -6.05 -8.07
N GLU A 171 -18.40 -5.49 -8.11
CA GLU A 171 -19.15 -5.22 -9.33
C GLU A 171 -18.40 -4.20 -10.20
N SER A 172 -18.02 -3.08 -9.61
CA SER A 172 -17.22 -2.03 -10.27
C SER A 172 -15.91 -2.55 -10.83
N ARG A 173 -15.17 -3.33 -10.03
CA ARG A 173 -13.87 -3.91 -10.43
C ARG A 173 -14.03 -4.90 -11.57
N THR A 174 -15.10 -5.70 -11.57
CA THR A 174 -15.38 -6.65 -12.64
C THR A 174 -15.68 -5.91 -13.94
N ALA A 175 -16.60 -4.92 -13.90
CA ALA A 175 -16.94 -4.12 -15.06
C ALA A 175 -15.73 -3.37 -15.64
N TYR A 176 -14.93 -2.76 -14.78
CA TYR A 176 -13.74 -2.04 -15.21
C TYR A 176 -12.66 -2.96 -15.79
N ARG A 177 -12.49 -4.16 -15.22
CA ARG A 177 -11.56 -5.17 -15.75
C ARG A 177 -11.91 -5.58 -17.16
N GLU A 178 -13.18 -5.84 -17.45
CA GLU A 178 -13.63 -6.20 -18.79
C GLU A 178 -13.47 -5.02 -19.76
N ALA A 179 -13.80 -3.80 -19.34
CA ALA A 179 -13.56 -2.60 -20.16
C ALA A 179 -12.08 -2.40 -20.51
N LEU A 180 -11.16 -2.64 -19.58
CA LEU A 180 -9.72 -2.61 -19.85
C LEU A 180 -9.30 -3.71 -20.83
N LYS A 181 -9.83 -4.92 -20.69
CA LYS A 181 -9.56 -6.01 -21.63
C LYS A 181 -10.04 -5.66 -23.04
N ASP A 182 -11.26 -5.17 -23.17
CA ASP A 182 -11.80 -4.76 -24.46
C ASP A 182 -10.98 -3.63 -25.10
N HIS A 183 -10.52 -2.69 -24.27
CA HIS A 183 -9.67 -1.58 -24.70
C HIS A 183 -8.29 -2.02 -25.20
N PHE A 184 -7.63 -2.94 -24.47
CA PHE A 184 -6.28 -3.39 -24.84
C PHE A 184 -6.25 -4.53 -25.86
N ARG A 185 -7.33 -5.30 -26.03
CA ARG A 185 -7.41 -6.45 -26.95
C ARG A 185 -6.96 -6.15 -28.36
N PRO A 186 -7.36 -5.03 -29.01
CA PRO A 186 -6.96 -4.73 -30.39
C PRO A 186 -5.46 -4.51 -30.58
N VAL A 187 -4.76 -4.08 -29.53
CA VAL A 187 -3.34 -3.72 -29.56
C VAL A 187 -2.47 -4.64 -28.72
N LEU A 188 -3.02 -5.74 -28.22
CA LEU A 188 -2.34 -6.61 -27.27
C LEU A 188 -1.00 -7.13 -27.77
N ASN A 189 -0.92 -7.48 -29.06
CA ASN A 189 0.30 -7.99 -29.69
C ASN A 189 1.39 -6.92 -29.85
N ASP A 190 1.03 -5.65 -29.77
CA ASP A 190 1.96 -4.51 -29.89
C ASP A 190 2.52 -4.08 -28.52
N LEU A 191 1.97 -4.63 -27.42
CA LEU A 191 2.43 -4.38 -26.07
C LEU A 191 3.59 -5.30 -25.69
N CYS A 192 4.38 -4.89 -24.69
CA CYS A 192 5.49 -5.69 -24.20
C CYS A 192 5.01 -7.03 -23.58
N GLU A 193 5.90 -8.02 -23.51
CA GLU A 193 5.61 -9.37 -23.00
C GLU A 193 4.98 -9.35 -21.59
N ASP A 194 5.47 -8.47 -20.71
CA ASP A 194 4.89 -8.29 -19.37
C ASP A 194 3.43 -7.83 -19.44
N CYS A 195 3.08 -6.91 -20.33
CA CYS A 195 1.71 -6.42 -20.54
C CYS A 195 0.81 -7.50 -21.12
N GLN A 196 1.30 -8.29 -22.07
CA GLN A 196 0.59 -9.44 -22.62
C GLN A 196 0.30 -10.48 -21.51
N ALA A 197 1.27 -10.78 -20.64
CA ALA A 197 1.09 -11.68 -19.52
C ALA A 197 0.11 -11.14 -18.45
N ARG A 198 0.04 -9.83 -18.28
CA ARG A 198 -0.88 -9.15 -17.34
C ARG A 198 -2.31 -9.08 -17.85
N PHE A 199 -2.52 -9.13 -19.14
CA PHE A 199 -3.83 -8.94 -19.79
C PHE A 199 -4.91 -9.84 -19.21
N GLU A 200 -4.65 -11.13 -19.03
CA GLU A 200 -5.63 -12.05 -18.46
C GLU A 200 -5.66 -12.01 -16.92
N LYS A 201 -4.52 -11.87 -16.28
CA LYS A 201 -4.38 -11.96 -14.83
C LYS A 201 -4.81 -10.69 -14.12
N ASN A 202 -4.30 -9.54 -14.58
CA ASN A 202 -4.54 -8.24 -13.96
C ASN A 202 -4.31 -7.09 -14.94
N PRO A 203 -5.28 -6.78 -15.82
CA PRO A 203 -5.14 -5.75 -16.83
C PRO A 203 -4.92 -4.33 -16.28
N LEU A 204 -5.31 -4.05 -15.02
CA LEU A 204 -4.99 -2.77 -14.38
C LEU A 204 -3.48 -2.49 -14.38
N ARG A 205 -2.66 -3.51 -14.23
CA ARG A 205 -1.20 -3.33 -14.20
C ARG A 205 -0.57 -2.99 -15.55
N ILE A 206 -1.33 -3.08 -16.62
CA ILE A 206 -0.88 -2.59 -17.94
C ILE A 206 -0.73 -1.06 -17.89
N LEU A 207 -1.63 -0.37 -17.18
CA LEU A 207 -1.58 1.09 -17.00
C LEU A 207 -0.31 1.59 -16.30
N ASP A 208 0.30 0.75 -15.46
CA ASP A 208 1.54 1.06 -14.73
C ASP A 208 2.81 0.66 -15.51
N CYS A 209 2.69 0.21 -16.76
CA CYS A 209 3.82 -0.27 -17.54
C CYS A 209 4.75 0.88 -17.92
N LYS A 210 6.01 0.78 -17.54
CA LYS A 210 7.03 1.78 -17.88
C LYS A 210 7.52 1.65 -19.35
N VAL A 211 7.45 0.45 -19.92
CA VAL A 211 7.87 0.17 -21.29
C VAL A 211 6.85 0.76 -22.27
N ASP A 212 5.57 0.46 -22.03
CA ASP A 212 4.47 0.88 -22.89
C ASP A 212 3.88 2.25 -22.50
N ALA A 213 4.42 2.94 -21.49
CA ALA A 213 3.89 4.20 -20.95
C ALA A 213 3.66 5.30 -22.00
N LYS A 214 4.40 5.28 -23.11
CA LYS A 214 4.27 6.23 -24.22
C LYS A 214 3.33 5.77 -25.33
N ASN A 215 2.80 4.54 -25.25
CA ASN A 215 1.84 4.06 -26.23
C ASN A 215 0.54 4.87 -26.12
N PRO A 216 0.02 5.41 -27.24
CA PRO A 216 -1.21 6.22 -27.22
C PRO A 216 -2.41 5.53 -26.58
N VAL A 217 -2.47 4.20 -26.61
CA VAL A 217 -3.54 3.42 -25.99
C VAL A 217 -3.61 3.63 -24.48
N MET A 218 -2.49 3.96 -23.81
CA MET A 218 -2.48 4.22 -22.37
C MET A 218 -3.23 5.51 -22.01
N ALA A 219 -3.11 6.54 -22.85
CA ALA A 219 -3.76 7.83 -22.61
C ALA A 219 -5.28 7.78 -22.85
N SER A 220 -5.75 6.85 -23.66
CA SER A 220 -7.18 6.66 -24.00
C SER A 220 -7.85 5.56 -23.16
N ALA A 221 -7.14 4.98 -22.19
CA ALA A 221 -7.69 3.94 -21.36
C ALA A 221 -8.91 4.41 -20.54
N PRO A 222 -9.92 3.57 -20.38
CA PRO A 222 -11.10 3.90 -19.57
C PRO A 222 -10.69 4.22 -18.12
N ARG A 223 -11.42 5.14 -17.48
CA ARG A 223 -11.15 5.53 -16.08
C ARG A 223 -12.00 4.69 -15.13
N THR A 224 -11.46 4.31 -14.01
CA THR A 224 -12.13 3.49 -12.98
C THR A 224 -13.46 4.10 -12.54
N ILE A 225 -13.49 5.42 -12.35
CA ILE A 225 -14.67 6.15 -11.85
C ILE A 225 -15.88 6.07 -12.79
N ASP A 226 -15.65 5.79 -14.08
CA ASP A 226 -16.72 5.69 -15.08
C ASP A 226 -17.43 4.31 -15.02
N TYR A 227 -16.90 3.37 -14.20
CA TYR A 227 -17.39 1.99 -14.04
C TYR A 227 -17.82 1.66 -12.60
N LEU A 228 -17.99 2.67 -11.77
CA LEU A 228 -18.49 2.45 -10.40
C LEU A 228 -19.95 1.99 -10.43
N SER A 229 -20.26 0.99 -9.59
CA SER A 229 -21.64 0.64 -9.28
C SER A 229 -22.39 1.82 -8.67
N GLU A 230 -23.71 1.82 -8.66
CA GLU A 230 -24.48 2.89 -8.02
C GLU A 230 -24.12 3.05 -6.54
N LYS A 231 -23.90 1.93 -5.82
CA LYS A 231 -23.47 1.94 -4.42
C LYS A 231 -22.10 2.58 -4.26
N ALA A 232 -21.12 2.14 -5.04
CA ALA A 232 -19.77 2.65 -4.99
C ALA A 232 -19.70 4.14 -5.39
N LYS A 233 -20.47 4.53 -6.40
CA LYS A 233 -20.60 5.93 -6.81
C LYS A 233 -21.21 6.80 -5.72
N ALA A 234 -22.30 6.35 -5.10
CA ALA A 234 -22.96 7.08 -4.00
C ALA A 234 -22.05 7.22 -2.76
N HIS A 235 -21.16 6.28 -2.52
CA HIS A 235 -20.11 6.37 -1.49
C HIS A 235 -19.06 7.41 -1.91
N PHE A 236 -18.52 7.29 -3.11
CA PHE A 236 -17.47 8.17 -3.62
C PHE A 236 -17.91 9.62 -3.73
N ASP A 237 -19.18 9.89 -4.11
CA ASP A 237 -19.75 11.24 -4.20
C ASP A 237 -19.89 11.92 -2.82
N LYS A 238 -19.76 11.18 -1.70
CA LYS A 238 -19.80 11.69 -0.33
C LYS A 238 -18.38 11.90 0.26
N VAL A 239 -17.37 11.35 -0.37
CA VAL A 239 -15.96 11.54 -0.05
C VAL A 239 -15.44 12.81 -0.67
#